data_4aeb34f2371d0d071e1248bc8f7e06ba
#
_entry.id   4aeb34f2371d0d071e1248bc8f7e06ba
#
_cell.length_a   1.000
_cell.length_b   1.000
_cell.length_c   1.000
_cell.angle_alpha   90.00
_cell.angle_beta   90.00
_cell.angle_gamma   90.00
#
_symmetry.space_group_name_H-M   'P 1'
#
loop_
_entity.id
_entity.type
_entity.pdbx_description
1 polymer ?
#
loop_
_entity_poly.entity_id
_entity_poly.type
_entity_poly.pdbx_seq_one_letter_code
_entity_poly.pdbx_strand_id
1 'polypeptide(L)'
;MHHTVHVKDLRFSYPDGHAALNGVTLSIEPCEKVALVGPNGAGKSTLMLHLNGILHGQGEVKICGWSLENGNLGRVRAAVGLVFQDPDDQLFSPTVFEDVAFGPLHMGVPEAEVRERVAHALEAVGMGAYADRVSHHLSMGEKKRIAIATVLSMEPEILVLDEPSAGLDPRARRGLINLLRALPQTMLISTHDLPLVRELFPRTVVMDQGRIVADGPTQSILNDVPLLEAHGLEKM
;
A
#
# COMPACT_ATOMS: atom_id res chain seq x y z
N MET A 1 19.14 -6.46 -6.14
CA MET A 1 17.93 -7.12 -5.58
C MET A 1 16.80 -6.81 -6.55
N HIS A 2 15.94 -7.75 -6.85
CA HIS A 2 14.82 -7.54 -7.77
C HIS A 2 13.60 -7.23 -6.91
N HIS A 3 13.15 -5.97 -6.96
CA HIS A 3 11.96 -5.49 -6.26
C HIS A 3 10.70 -5.87 -7.03
N THR A 4 10.38 -7.14 -7.09
CA THR A 4 9.24 -7.63 -7.84
C THR A 4 8.15 -8.15 -6.92
N VAL A 5 6.91 -7.87 -7.29
CA VAL A 5 5.72 -8.58 -6.79
C VAL A 5 5.31 -9.57 -7.87
N HIS A 6 5.17 -10.84 -7.50
CA HIS A 6 4.70 -11.88 -8.40
C HIS A 6 3.59 -12.69 -7.74
N VAL A 7 2.40 -12.63 -8.31
CA VAL A 7 1.20 -13.36 -7.86
C VAL A 7 0.71 -14.22 -9.03
N LYS A 8 0.44 -15.51 -8.78
CA LYS A 8 -0.05 -16.43 -9.81
C LYS A 8 -1.20 -17.28 -9.27
N ASP A 9 -2.35 -17.19 -9.95
CA ASP A 9 -3.60 -17.91 -9.68
C ASP A 9 -4.00 -17.88 -8.18
N LEU A 10 -3.88 -16.71 -7.55
CA LEU A 10 -4.20 -16.55 -6.14
C LEU A 10 -5.70 -16.60 -5.90
N ARG A 11 -6.13 -17.53 -5.04
CA ARG A 11 -7.52 -17.75 -4.62
C ARG A 11 -7.63 -17.69 -3.12
N PHE A 12 -8.66 -17.00 -2.63
CA PHE A 12 -8.90 -16.91 -1.20
C PHE A 12 -10.38 -16.73 -0.90
N SER A 13 -10.87 -17.45 0.10
CA SER A 13 -12.19 -17.26 0.70
C SER A 13 -12.05 -17.03 2.19
N TYR A 14 -12.85 -16.11 2.71
CA TYR A 14 -12.95 -15.89 4.16
C TYR A 14 -13.65 -17.09 4.85
N PRO A 15 -13.52 -17.23 6.19
CA PRO A 15 -14.14 -18.34 6.93
C PRO A 15 -15.67 -18.43 6.82
N ASP A 16 -16.33 -17.31 6.50
CA ASP A 16 -17.78 -17.23 6.24
C ASP A 16 -18.19 -17.76 4.85
N GLY A 17 -17.22 -18.21 4.04
CA GLY A 17 -17.44 -18.74 2.70
C GLY A 17 -17.40 -17.68 1.59
N HIS A 18 -17.23 -16.39 1.91
CA HIS A 18 -17.10 -15.33 0.91
C HIS A 18 -15.81 -15.47 0.11
N ALA A 19 -15.93 -15.73 -1.20
CA ALA A 19 -14.79 -15.83 -2.12
C ALA A 19 -14.29 -14.41 -2.49
N ALA A 20 -13.17 -13.99 -1.91
CA ALA A 20 -12.61 -12.65 -2.09
C ALA A 20 -11.59 -12.56 -3.24
N LEU A 21 -10.87 -13.65 -3.54
CA LEU A 21 -9.93 -13.73 -4.66
C LEU A 21 -10.20 -14.98 -5.49
N ASN A 22 -10.31 -14.82 -6.81
CA ASN A 22 -10.77 -15.85 -7.74
C ASN A 22 -9.77 -16.10 -8.89
N GLY A 23 -8.50 -16.37 -8.56
CA GLY A 23 -7.44 -16.65 -9.53
C GLY A 23 -6.72 -15.38 -10.01
N VAL A 24 -6.34 -14.52 -9.06
CA VAL A 24 -5.59 -13.29 -9.34
C VAL A 24 -4.19 -13.64 -9.81
N THR A 25 -3.78 -13.08 -10.95
CA THR A 25 -2.42 -13.15 -11.47
C THR A 25 -1.93 -11.74 -11.75
N LEU A 26 -0.81 -11.32 -11.12
CA LEU A 26 -0.27 -9.97 -11.19
C LEU A 26 1.25 -10.02 -11.03
N SER A 27 1.97 -9.27 -11.86
CA SER A 27 3.40 -9.01 -11.67
C SER A 27 3.65 -7.52 -11.67
N ILE A 28 4.51 -7.04 -10.75
CA ILE A 28 4.97 -5.64 -10.68
C ILE A 28 6.48 -5.66 -10.72
N GLU A 29 7.04 -4.89 -11.66
CA GLU A 29 8.48 -4.81 -11.88
C GLU A 29 9.16 -3.81 -10.92
N PRO A 30 10.49 -3.85 -10.80
CA PRO A 30 11.24 -2.91 -9.97
C PRO A 30 10.93 -1.44 -10.33
N CYS A 31 10.73 -0.60 -9.31
CA CYS A 31 10.45 0.82 -9.43
C CYS A 31 9.14 1.15 -10.18
N GLU A 32 8.32 0.15 -10.49
CA GLU A 32 7.03 0.37 -11.13
C GLU A 32 6.00 0.91 -10.12
N LYS A 33 5.18 1.86 -10.56
CA LYS A 33 4.07 2.41 -9.78
C LYS A 33 2.76 1.99 -10.44
N VAL A 34 1.97 1.19 -9.72
CA VAL A 34 0.72 0.59 -10.21
C VAL A 34 -0.46 1.04 -9.36
N ALA A 35 -1.52 1.49 -10.02
CA ALA A 35 -2.80 1.73 -9.38
C ALA A 35 -3.70 0.49 -9.50
N LEU A 36 -4.32 0.09 -8.41
CA LEU A 36 -5.32 -0.96 -8.34
C LEU A 36 -6.70 -0.32 -8.11
N VAL A 37 -7.54 -0.32 -9.12
CA VAL A 37 -8.86 0.30 -9.07
C VAL A 37 -9.96 -0.76 -9.16
N GLY A 38 -11.16 -0.42 -8.72
CA GLY A 38 -12.31 -1.34 -8.74
C GLY A 38 -13.31 -0.99 -7.66
N PRO A 39 -14.55 -1.52 -7.73
CA PRO A 39 -15.60 -1.25 -6.77
C PRO A 39 -15.25 -1.74 -5.36
N ASN A 40 -16.03 -1.30 -4.37
CA ASN A 40 -15.94 -1.83 -3.03
C ASN A 40 -16.27 -3.33 -3.04
N GLY A 41 -15.53 -4.12 -2.28
CA GLY A 41 -15.68 -5.58 -2.28
C GLY A 41 -15.00 -6.30 -3.48
N ALA A 42 -14.32 -5.60 -4.38
CA ALA A 42 -13.61 -6.24 -5.51
C ALA A 42 -12.44 -7.15 -5.10
N GLY A 43 -12.00 -7.10 -3.82
CA GLY A 43 -10.88 -7.91 -3.31
C GLY A 43 -9.56 -7.18 -3.22
N LYS A 44 -9.52 -5.85 -3.45
CA LYS A 44 -8.29 -5.04 -3.46
C LYS A 44 -7.50 -5.15 -2.14
N SER A 45 -8.12 -4.83 -1.01
CA SER A 45 -7.47 -4.92 0.32
C SER A 45 -7.08 -6.36 0.65
N THR A 46 -7.91 -7.35 0.27
CA THR A 46 -7.59 -8.76 0.45
C THR A 46 -6.32 -9.16 -0.31
N LEU A 47 -6.16 -8.72 -1.57
CA LEU A 47 -4.93 -8.92 -2.33
C LEU A 47 -3.73 -8.29 -1.63
N MET A 48 -3.85 -7.04 -1.17
CA MET A 48 -2.77 -6.33 -0.49
C MET A 48 -2.32 -7.03 0.81
N LEU A 49 -3.25 -7.57 1.59
CA LEU A 49 -2.95 -8.35 2.80
C LEU A 49 -2.19 -9.66 2.50
N HIS A 50 -2.35 -10.24 1.31
CA HIS A 50 -1.54 -11.38 0.88
C HIS A 50 -0.11 -10.98 0.55
N LEU A 51 0.12 -9.77 0.00
CA LEU A 51 1.48 -9.33 -0.36
C LEU A 51 2.39 -9.16 0.86
N ASN A 52 1.84 -8.87 2.04
CA ASN A 52 2.59 -8.77 3.30
C ASN A 52 2.55 -10.08 4.13
N GLY A 53 1.87 -11.12 3.65
CA GLY A 53 1.71 -12.38 4.37
C GLY A 53 0.87 -12.29 5.64
N ILE A 54 -0.10 -11.37 5.69
CA ILE A 54 -1.15 -11.33 6.72
C ILE A 54 -2.21 -12.38 6.41
N LEU A 55 -2.60 -12.50 5.13
CA LEU A 55 -3.49 -13.55 4.65
C LEU A 55 -2.72 -14.55 3.80
N HIS A 56 -3.19 -15.79 3.79
CA HIS A 56 -2.63 -16.90 3.01
C HIS A 56 -3.75 -17.57 2.23
N GLY A 57 -3.60 -17.64 0.91
CA GLY A 57 -4.54 -18.27 -0.02
C GLY A 57 -3.91 -19.45 -0.77
N GLN A 58 -4.66 -19.99 -1.72
CA GLN A 58 -4.15 -20.94 -2.70
C GLN A 58 -3.55 -20.19 -3.88
N GLY A 59 -2.50 -20.74 -4.48
CA GLY A 59 -1.74 -20.09 -5.56
C GLY A 59 -0.34 -19.72 -5.12
N GLU A 60 0.35 -18.95 -5.94
CA GLU A 60 1.73 -18.56 -5.69
C GLU A 60 1.84 -17.05 -5.44
N VAL A 61 2.51 -16.65 -4.36
CA VAL A 61 2.90 -15.26 -4.11
C VAL A 61 4.39 -15.23 -3.79
N LYS A 62 5.12 -14.41 -4.56
CA LYS A 62 6.54 -14.14 -4.34
C LYS A 62 6.79 -12.66 -4.25
N ILE A 63 7.55 -12.25 -3.26
CA ILE A 63 7.98 -10.87 -3.02
C ILE A 63 9.52 -10.85 -3.06
N CYS A 64 10.10 -10.06 -3.96
CA CYS A 64 11.56 -9.98 -4.16
C CYS A 64 12.20 -11.37 -4.33
N GLY A 65 11.47 -12.31 -4.98
CA GLY A 65 11.89 -13.70 -5.16
C GLY A 65 11.61 -14.63 -3.96
N TRP A 66 11.14 -14.13 -2.82
CA TRP A 66 10.81 -14.92 -1.62
C TRP A 66 9.36 -15.39 -1.67
N SER A 67 9.11 -16.71 -1.58
CA SER A 67 7.76 -17.26 -1.40
C SER A 67 7.23 -16.95 0.01
N LEU A 68 5.90 -16.79 0.12
CA LEU A 68 5.20 -16.58 1.41
C LEU A 68 5.13 -17.85 2.25
N GLU A 69 6.28 -18.38 2.62
CA GLU A 69 6.42 -19.51 3.53
C GLU A 69 6.88 -19.03 4.90
N ASN A 70 6.60 -19.81 5.96
CA ASN A 70 6.91 -19.42 7.34
C ASN A 70 8.37 -18.99 7.55
N GLY A 71 9.33 -19.61 6.86
CA GLY A 71 10.76 -19.26 6.95
C GLY A 71 11.12 -17.90 6.31
N ASN A 72 10.28 -17.35 5.43
CA ASN A 72 10.54 -16.11 4.69
C ASN A 72 9.70 -14.93 5.14
N LEU A 73 8.66 -15.13 5.97
CA LEU A 73 7.72 -14.07 6.35
C LEU A 73 8.41 -12.83 6.92
N GLY A 74 9.43 -12.97 7.74
CA GLY A 74 10.19 -11.84 8.27
C GLY A 74 10.84 -11.00 7.17
N ARG A 75 11.43 -11.65 6.15
CA ARG A 75 12.03 -10.97 4.99
C ARG A 75 11.00 -10.29 4.11
N VAL A 76 9.86 -10.96 3.86
CA VAL A 76 8.75 -10.38 3.09
C VAL A 76 8.19 -9.15 3.80
N ARG A 77 7.94 -9.21 5.11
CA ARG A 77 7.44 -8.08 5.90
C ARG A 77 8.42 -6.91 5.99
N ALA A 78 9.71 -7.18 5.97
CA ALA A 78 10.73 -6.14 5.88
C ALA A 78 10.75 -5.48 4.49
N ALA A 79 10.50 -6.26 3.42
CA ALA A 79 10.51 -5.75 2.05
C ALA A 79 9.22 -5.00 1.66
N VAL A 80 8.08 -5.31 2.29
CA VAL A 80 6.77 -4.73 1.97
C VAL A 80 6.26 -3.84 3.09
N GLY A 81 6.28 -2.54 2.88
CA GLY A 81 5.60 -1.57 3.73
C GLY A 81 4.11 -1.48 3.37
N LEU A 82 3.26 -2.03 4.23
CA LEU A 82 1.80 -1.96 4.06
C LEU A 82 1.22 -0.82 4.89
N VAL A 83 0.49 0.09 4.23
CA VAL A 83 -0.24 1.20 4.87
C VAL A 83 -1.73 0.91 4.77
N PHE A 84 -2.40 0.85 5.91
CA PHE A 84 -3.84 0.59 6.00
C PHE A 84 -4.68 1.81 5.60
N GLN A 85 -5.91 1.55 5.20
CA GLN A 85 -6.88 2.59 4.81
C GLN A 85 -7.16 3.55 5.95
N ASP A 86 -7.46 3.02 7.16
CA ASP A 86 -7.62 3.82 8.36
C ASP A 86 -6.30 3.90 9.11
N PRO A 87 -5.71 5.09 9.28
CA PRO A 87 -4.47 5.23 10.03
C PRO A 87 -4.60 4.88 11.52
N ASP A 88 -5.81 4.89 12.10
CA ASP A 88 -6.02 4.49 13.48
C ASP A 88 -5.87 2.96 13.69
N ASP A 89 -5.94 2.15 12.63
CA ASP A 89 -5.57 0.73 12.66
C ASP A 89 -4.05 0.50 12.72
N GLN A 90 -3.25 1.55 12.51
CA GLN A 90 -1.79 1.48 12.42
C GLN A 90 -1.07 2.30 13.49
N LEU A 91 -1.70 3.38 13.99
CA LEU A 91 -1.15 4.28 14.98
C LEU A 91 -1.77 3.99 16.35
N PHE A 92 -1.01 3.31 17.20
CA PHE A 92 -1.52 2.81 18.49
C PHE A 92 -0.62 3.16 19.67
N SER A 93 0.55 3.77 19.43
CA SER A 93 1.51 4.13 20.47
C SER A 93 1.19 5.48 21.10
N PRO A 94 1.70 5.78 22.30
CA PRO A 94 1.51 7.07 22.98
C PRO A 94 2.05 8.26 22.18
N THR A 95 3.14 8.08 21.42
CA THR A 95 3.78 9.15 20.65
C THR A 95 4.01 8.74 19.20
N VAL A 96 4.10 9.73 18.33
CA VAL A 96 4.48 9.54 16.91
C VAL A 96 5.84 8.86 16.78
N PHE A 97 6.82 9.23 17.64
CA PHE A 97 8.14 8.59 17.65
C PHE A 97 8.02 7.09 17.86
N GLU A 98 7.24 6.66 18.86
CA GLU A 98 7.06 5.24 19.20
C GLU A 98 6.33 4.47 18.09
N ASP A 99 5.33 5.07 17.45
CA ASP A 99 4.67 4.47 16.28
C ASP A 99 5.66 4.25 15.14
N VAL A 100 6.48 5.26 14.81
CA VAL A 100 7.44 5.18 13.69
C VAL A 100 8.64 4.28 14.03
N ALA A 101 9.03 4.18 15.30
CA ALA A 101 10.11 3.33 15.78
C ALA A 101 9.72 1.85 15.87
N PHE A 102 8.41 1.55 15.93
CA PHE A 102 7.90 0.20 16.18
C PHE A 102 8.44 -0.84 15.19
N GLY A 103 8.36 -0.56 13.90
CA GLY A 103 8.84 -1.46 12.84
C GLY A 103 10.33 -1.78 12.95
N PRO A 104 11.23 -0.78 12.91
CA PRO A 104 12.67 -0.98 13.03
C PRO A 104 13.08 -1.71 14.31
N LEU A 105 12.47 -1.39 15.47
CA LEU A 105 12.72 -2.09 16.72
C LEU A 105 12.40 -3.58 16.63
N HIS A 106 11.25 -3.95 16.04
CA HIS A 106 10.86 -5.35 15.85
C HIS A 106 11.71 -6.07 14.79
N MET A 107 12.35 -5.34 13.90
CA MET A 107 13.35 -5.89 12.97
C MET A 107 14.71 -6.12 13.64
N GLY A 108 14.90 -5.70 14.90
CA GLY A 108 16.15 -5.84 15.64
C GLY A 108 17.19 -4.79 15.27
N VAL A 109 16.79 -3.66 14.70
CA VAL A 109 17.69 -2.53 14.40
C VAL A 109 18.21 -1.92 15.72
N PRO A 110 19.52 -1.60 15.84
CA PRO A 110 20.07 -0.96 17.03
C PRO A 110 19.40 0.37 17.34
N GLU A 111 19.19 0.68 18.63
CA GLU A 111 18.43 1.87 19.08
C GLU A 111 18.96 3.19 18.50
N ALA A 112 20.27 3.34 18.39
CA ALA A 112 20.88 4.53 17.80
C ALA A 112 20.45 4.72 16.34
N GLU A 113 20.45 3.65 15.54
CA GLU A 113 20.03 3.65 14.15
C GLU A 113 18.50 3.83 14.02
N VAL A 114 17.70 3.28 14.95
CA VAL A 114 16.25 3.50 14.98
C VAL A 114 15.93 4.99 15.05
N ARG A 115 16.64 5.76 15.91
CA ARG A 115 16.43 7.22 16.02
C ARG A 115 16.71 7.95 14.71
N GLU A 116 17.75 7.56 14.00
CA GLU A 116 18.08 8.13 12.69
C GLU A 116 17.02 7.78 11.64
N ARG A 117 16.59 6.51 11.57
CA ARG A 117 15.54 6.07 10.64
C ARG A 117 14.20 6.77 10.91
N VAL A 118 13.81 6.93 12.17
CA VAL A 118 12.61 7.68 12.56
C VAL A 118 12.70 9.13 12.11
N ALA A 119 13.82 9.81 12.37
CA ALA A 119 14.01 11.19 11.96
C ALA A 119 13.91 11.33 10.44
N HIS A 120 14.59 10.47 9.66
CA HIS A 120 14.53 10.47 8.20
C HIS A 120 13.12 10.19 7.67
N ALA A 121 12.41 9.22 8.25
CA ALA A 121 11.04 8.89 7.83
C ALA A 121 10.07 10.06 8.09
N LEU A 122 10.16 10.69 9.25
CA LEU A 122 9.34 11.86 9.59
C LEU A 122 9.66 13.07 8.70
N GLU A 123 10.93 13.33 8.40
CA GLU A 123 11.33 14.38 7.45
C GLU A 123 10.79 14.08 6.05
N ALA A 124 10.90 12.84 5.56
CA ALA A 124 10.41 12.44 4.25
C ALA A 124 8.91 12.73 4.05
N VAL A 125 8.11 12.61 5.11
CA VAL A 125 6.67 12.92 5.07
C VAL A 125 6.34 14.36 5.49
N GLY A 126 7.36 15.19 5.80
CA GLY A 126 7.20 16.58 6.24
C GLY A 126 6.63 16.71 7.65
N MET A 127 6.94 15.76 8.54
CA MET A 127 6.42 15.69 9.91
C MET A 127 7.55 15.67 10.97
N GLY A 128 8.75 16.16 10.66
CA GLY A 128 9.93 16.10 11.55
C GLY A 128 9.70 16.69 12.95
N ALA A 129 8.89 17.75 13.06
CA ALA A 129 8.56 18.39 14.35
C ALA A 129 7.47 17.67 15.16
N TYR A 130 7.01 16.48 14.73
CA TYR A 130 5.85 15.81 15.33
C TYR A 130 6.22 14.62 16.22
N ALA A 131 7.50 14.28 16.37
CA ALA A 131 7.97 13.07 17.06
C ALA A 131 7.37 12.89 18.47
N ASP A 132 7.29 13.96 19.26
CA ASP A 132 6.79 13.92 20.64
C ASP A 132 5.26 14.13 20.74
N ARG A 133 4.56 14.25 19.61
CA ARG A 133 3.11 14.44 19.63
C ARG A 133 2.37 13.13 19.83
N VAL A 134 1.16 13.24 20.39
CA VAL A 134 0.22 12.12 20.53
C VAL A 134 -0.50 11.92 19.21
N SER A 135 -0.41 10.71 18.63
CA SER A 135 -0.97 10.41 17.31
C SER A 135 -2.49 10.64 17.21
N HIS A 136 -3.23 10.37 18.28
CA HIS A 136 -4.69 10.55 18.30
C HIS A 136 -5.16 12.02 18.20
N HIS A 137 -4.30 12.99 18.49
CA HIS A 137 -4.62 14.42 18.41
C HIS A 137 -4.35 15.03 17.02
N LEU A 138 -3.88 14.22 16.08
CA LEU A 138 -3.54 14.67 14.74
C LEU A 138 -4.78 14.70 13.82
N SER A 139 -4.76 15.61 12.84
CA SER A 139 -5.73 15.59 11.75
C SER A 139 -5.57 14.33 10.89
N MET A 140 -6.62 13.95 10.13
CA MET A 140 -6.57 12.78 9.25
C MET A 140 -5.38 12.82 8.27
N GLY A 141 -5.10 13.99 7.69
CA GLY A 141 -3.97 14.15 6.78
C GLY A 141 -2.60 13.98 7.44
N GLU A 142 -2.45 14.44 8.68
CA GLU A 142 -1.24 14.22 9.49
C GLU A 142 -1.10 12.74 9.86
N LYS A 143 -2.17 12.11 10.35
CA LYS A 143 -2.19 10.67 10.68
C LYS A 143 -1.78 9.82 9.46
N LYS A 144 -2.32 10.06 8.26
CA LYS A 144 -1.94 9.33 7.05
C LYS A 144 -0.47 9.51 6.68
N ARG A 145 0.10 10.70 6.86
CA ARG A 145 1.54 10.91 6.67
C ARG A 145 2.38 10.14 7.69
N ILE A 146 1.98 10.17 8.96
CA ILE A 146 2.67 9.40 10.00
C ILE A 146 2.55 7.90 9.72
N ALA A 147 1.39 7.39 9.31
CA ALA A 147 1.23 5.99 8.91
C ALA A 147 2.17 5.60 7.75
N ILE A 148 2.40 6.49 6.78
CA ILE A 148 3.44 6.27 5.76
C ILE A 148 4.84 6.28 6.39
N ALA A 149 5.12 7.19 7.34
CA ALA A 149 6.42 7.24 8.00
C ALA A 149 6.73 5.95 8.80
N THR A 150 5.71 5.31 9.43
CA THR A 150 5.93 4.04 10.16
C THR A 150 6.44 2.92 9.27
N VAL A 151 6.07 2.91 8.00
CA VAL A 151 6.60 1.91 7.05
C VAL A 151 7.89 2.38 6.39
N LEU A 152 8.06 3.67 6.11
CA LEU A 152 9.30 4.20 5.54
C LEU A 152 10.50 4.01 6.46
N SER A 153 10.31 4.06 7.79
CA SER A 153 11.36 3.80 8.78
C SER A 153 11.94 2.39 8.71
N MET A 154 11.21 1.44 8.15
CA MET A 154 11.67 0.07 7.90
C MET A 154 12.50 -0.05 6.61
N GLU A 155 12.58 1.02 5.79
CA GLU A 155 13.27 1.06 4.50
C GLU A 155 12.78 -0.02 3.52
N PRO A 156 11.46 -0.12 3.27
CA PRO A 156 10.90 -1.16 2.43
C PRO A 156 11.29 -0.96 0.95
N GLU A 157 11.33 -2.06 0.22
CA GLU A 157 11.56 -2.06 -1.23
C GLU A 157 10.26 -1.78 -2.00
N ILE A 158 9.13 -2.15 -1.41
CA ILE A 158 7.80 -2.06 -1.99
C ILE A 158 6.85 -1.36 -1.01
N LEU A 159 6.11 -0.37 -1.49
CA LEU A 159 5.02 0.26 -0.76
C LEU A 159 3.68 -0.22 -1.28
N VAL A 160 2.86 -0.71 -0.39
CA VAL A 160 1.47 -1.12 -0.64
C VAL A 160 0.57 -0.22 0.19
N LEU A 161 -0.25 0.63 -0.45
CA LEU A 161 -1.09 1.60 0.26
C LEU A 161 -2.56 1.38 -0.10
N ASP A 162 -3.38 1.16 0.93
CA ASP A 162 -4.82 0.97 0.76
C ASP A 162 -5.55 2.31 0.95
N GLU A 163 -6.20 2.81 -0.11
CA GLU A 163 -6.99 4.05 -0.15
C GLU A 163 -6.31 5.26 0.58
N PRO A 164 -5.05 5.60 0.26
CA PRO A 164 -4.31 6.58 1.04
C PRO A 164 -4.87 8.01 0.93
N SER A 165 -5.63 8.33 -0.12
CA SER A 165 -6.25 9.66 -0.33
C SER A 165 -7.65 9.79 0.28
N ALA A 166 -8.26 8.70 0.75
CA ALA A 166 -9.61 8.72 1.31
C ALA A 166 -9.72 9.65 2.53
N GLY A 167 -10.76 10.49 2.56
CA GLY A 167 -11.02 11.40 3.67
C GLY A 167 -10.10 12.61 3.76
N LEU A 168 -9.22 12.85 2.79
CA LEU A 168 -8.35 14.01 2.78
C LEU A 168 -9.02 15.24 2.15
N ASP A 169 -8.81 16.40 2.76
CA ASP A 169 -9.10 17.67 2.12
C ASP A 169 -8.18 17.91 0.90
N PRO A 170 -8.51 18.87 0.01
CA PRO A 170 -7.73 19.11 -1.21
C PRO A 170 -6.27 19.47 -0.96
N ARG A 171 -5.94 20.15 0.15
CA ARG A 171 -4.55 20.53 0.50
C ARG A 171 -3.76 19.32 0.97
N ALA A 172 -4.32 18.52 1.87
CA ALA A 172 -3.70 17.29 2.36
C ALA A 172 -3.53 16.29 1.22
N ARG A 173 -4.56 16.12 0.35
CA ARG A 173 -4.48 15.30 -0.85
C ARG A 173 -3.35 15.72 -1.79
N ARG A 174 -3.21 17.01 -2.10
CA ARG A 174 -2.10 17.53 -2.92
C ARG A 174 -0.74 17.23 -2.29
N GLY A 175 -0.63 17.40 -0.96
CA GLY A 175 0.58 17.05 -0.22
C GLY A 175 0.92 15.56 -0.31
N LEU A 176 -0.07 14.67 -0.21
CA LEU A 176 0.11 13.23 -0.39
C LEU A 176 0.57 12.90 -1.81
N ILE A 177 -0.04 13.47 -2.85
CA ILE A 177 0.37 13.27 -4.24
C ILE A 177 1.85 13.63 -4.45
N ASN A 178 2.29 14.77 -3.92
CA ASN A 178 3.69 15.21 -4.03
C ASN A 178 4.63 14.26 -3.29
N LEU A 179 4.25 13.78 -2.10
CA LEU A 179 5.00 12.76 -1.36
C LEU A 179 5.15 11.48 -2.17
N LEU A 180 4.04 10.89 -2.63
CA LEU A 180 4.05 9.62 -3.39
C LEU A 180 4.84 9.72 -4.72
N ARG A 181 4.83 10.91 -5.33
CA ARG A 181 5.63 11.19 -6.54
C ARG A 181 7.12 11.12 -6.25
N ALA A 182 7.56 11.67 -5.12
CA ALA A 182 8.97 11.75 -4.73
C ALA A 182 9.55 10.41 -4.25
N LEU A 183 8.73 9.48 -3.77
CA LEU A 183 9.18 8.19 -3.26
C LEU A 183 9.68 7.29 -4.39
N PRO A 184 10.90 6.69 -4.27
CA PRO A 184 11.50 5.89 -5.34
C PRO A 184 11.03 4.42 -5.36
N GLN A 185 10.35 3.95 -4.32
CA GLN A 185 9.97 2.54 -4.14
C GLN A 185 9.03 2.05 -5.25
N THR A 186 9.07 0.74 -5.51
CA THR A 186 7.99 0.03 -6.20
C THR A 186 6.69 0.24 -5.43
N MET A 187 5.58 0.51 -6.12
CA MET A 187 4.37 0.94 -5.43
C MET A 187 3.11 0.29 -6.00
N LEU A 188 2.27 -0.23 -5.12
CA LEU A 188 0.91 -0.64 -5.43
C LEU A 188 -0.07 0.15 -4.55
N ILE A 189 -0.96 0.91 -5.16
CA ILE A 189 -1.97 1.69 -4.43
C ILE A 189 -3.35 1.26 -4.85
N SER A 190 -4.19 0.87 -3.88
CA SER A 190 -5.63 0.80 -4.13
C SER A 190 -6.24 2.19 -4.04
N THR A 191 -7.12 2.54 -4.96
CA THR A 191 -7.84 3.79 -4.83
C THR A 191 -9.05 3.87 -5.79
N HIS A 192 -10.05 4.67 -5.39
CA HIS A 192 -11.16 5.12 -6.23
C HIS A 192 -10.95 6.57 -6.76
N ASP A 193 -9.84 7.22 -6.37
CA ASP A 193 -9.48 8.57 -6.80
C ASP A 193 -8.84 8.52 -8.21
N LEU A 194 -9.66 8.40 -9.26
CA LEU A 194 -9.18 8.32 -10.65
C LEU A 194 -8.36 9.54 -11.09
N PRO A 195 -8.64 10.79 -10.66
CA PRO A 195 -7.74 11.92 -10.90
C PRO A 195 -6.33 11.72 -10.33
N LEU A 196 -6.20 11.14 -9.13
CA LEU A 196 -4.90 10.78 -8.55
C LEU A 196 -4.21 9.71 -9.40
N VAL A 197 -4.95 8.68 -9.82
CA VAL A 197 -4.44 7.60 -10.68
C VAL A 197 -3.86 8.17 -11.96
N ARG A 198 -4.60 9.02 -12.66
CA ARG A 198 -4.16 9.68 -13.91
C ARG A 198 -2.90 10.53 -13.73
N GLU A 199 -2.75 11.16 -12.56
CA GLU A 199 -1.63 12.06 -12.28
C GLU A 199 -0.32 11.33 -11.92
N LEU A 200 -0.40 10.16 -11.26
CA LEU A 200 0.76 9.52 -10.64
C LEU A 200 1.16 8.17 -11.25
N PHE A 201 0.21 7.41 -11.80
CA PHE A 201 0.43 6.02 -12.12
C PHE A 201 0.47 5.77 -13.63
N PRO A 202 1.58 5.24 -14.16
CA PRO A 202 1.66 4.89 -15.59
C PRO A 202 0.83 3.66 -15.94
N ARG A 203 0.59 2.75 -14.98
CA ARG A 203 -0.16 1.51 -15.16
C ARG A 203 -1.32 1.41 -14.17
N THR A 204 -2.44 0.94 -14.66
CA THR A 204 -3.66 0.69 -13.88
C THR A 204 -4.12 -0.73 -14.08
N VAL A 205 -4.45 -1.38 -12.97
CA VAL A 205 -5.06 -2.70 -12.90
C VAL A 205 -6.49 -2.52 -12.40
N VAL A 206 -7.46 -3.05 -13.14
CA VAL A 206 -8.87 -3.04 -12.74
C VAL A 206 -9.21 -4.38 -12.13
N MET A 207 -9.74 -4.36 -10.92
CA MET A 207 -10.15 -5.56 -10.19
C MET A 207 -11.65 -5.53 -9.93
N ASP A 208 -12.33 -6.63 -10.22
CA ASP A 208 -13.76 -6.82 -9.94
C ASP A 208 -14.03 -8.28 -9.58
N GLN A 209 -14.92 -8.51 -8.61
CA GLN A 209 -15.33 -9.85 -8.12
C GLN A 209 -14.16 -10.82 -7.87
N GLY A 210 -13.07 -10.31 -7.29
CA GLY A 210 -11.88 -11.08 -6.96
C GLY A 210 -11.00 -11.44 -8.16
N ARG A 211 -11.17 -10.80 -9.30
CA ARG A 211 -10.40 -11.05 -10.54
C ARG A 211 -9.81 -9.76 -11.09
N ILE A 212 -8.69 -9.87 -11.78
CA ILE A 212 -8.18 -8.79 -12.62
C ILE A 212 -8.94 -8.87 -13.94
N VAL A 213 -9.66 -7.81 -14.30
CA VAL A 213 -10.48 -7.70 -15.49
C VAL A 213 -9.83 -6.86 -16.57
N ALA A 214 -8.91 -5.97 -16.20
CA ALA A 214 -8.05 -5.22 -17.12
C ALA A 214 -6.72 -4.85 -16.47
N ASP A 215 -5.68 -4.74 -17.27
CA ASP A 215 -4.33 -4.38 -16.86
C ASP A 215 -3.62 -3.69 -18.04
N GLY A 216 -3.15 -2.48 -17.84
CA GLY A 216 -2.49 -1.75 -18.92
C GLY A 216 -2.16 -0.29 -18.60
N PRO A 217 -1.75 0.47 -19.61
CA PRO A 217 -1.46 1.90 -19.47
C PRO A 217 -2.66 2.65 -18.90
N THR A 218 -2.43 3.47 -17.87
CA THR A 218 -3.48 4.22 -17.16
C THR A 218 -4.36 5.02 -18.12
N GLN A 219 -3.74 5.68 -19.11
CA GLN A 219 -4.50 6.48 -20.06
C GLN A 219 -5.47 5.63 -20.90
N SER A 220 -5.06 4.43 -21.29
CA SER A 220 -5.92 3.51 -22.05
C SER A 220 -7.09 3.03 -21.20
N ILE A 221 -6.82 2.57 -19.98
CA ILE A 221 -7.84 2.07 -19.03
C ILE A 221 -8.83 3.18 -18.67
N LEU A 222 -8.38 4.37 -18.30
CA LEU A 222 -9.26 5.46 -17.86
C LEU A 222 -10.04 6.13 -18.99
N ASN A 223 -9.70 5.88 -20.25
CA ASN A 223 -10.45 6.34 -21.42
C ASN A 223 -11.43 5.29 -21.96
N ASP A 224 -11.34 4.05 -21.48
CA ASP A 224 -12.27 2.96 -21.87
C ASP A 224 -13.55 3.04 -21.01
N VAL A 225 -14.46 3.93 -21.41
CA VAL A 225 -15.73 4.17 -20.71
C VAL A 225 -16.57 2.89 -20.57
N PRO A 226 -16.75 2.06 -21.62
CA PRO A 226 -17.46 0.79 -21.49
C PRO A 226 -16.86 -0.15 -20.44
N LEU A 227 -15.54 -0.24 -20.36
CA LEU A 227 -14.83 -1.02 -19.33
C LEU A 227 -15.14 -0.49 -17.93
N LEU A 228 -15.02 0.82 -17.73
CA LEU A 228 -15.24 1.44 -16.42
C LEU A 228 -16.69 1.22 -15.93
N GLU A 229 -17.67 1.49 -16.79
CA GLU A 229 -19.09 1.32 -16.47
C GLU A 229 -19.46 -0.16 -16.20
N ALA A 230 -18.92 -1.11 -16.98
CA ALA A 230 -19.15 -2.55 -16.79
C ALA A 230 -18.66 -3.05 -15.43
N HIS A 231 -17.66 -2.38 -14.84
CA HIS A 231 -17.03 -2.76 -13.56
C HIS A 231 -17.28 -1.74 -12.43
N GLY A 232 -18.37 -0.97 -12.53
CA GLY A 232 -18.83 -0.09 -11.45
C GLY A 232 -17.90 1.09 -11.12
N LEU A 233 -17.10 1.52 -12.10
CA LEU A 233 -16.25 2.70 -12.00
C LEU A 233 -16.89 3.86 -12.79
N GLU A 234 -16.93 5.04 -12.19
CA GLU A 234 -17.50 6.21 -12.84
C GLU A 234 -16.50 6.85 -13.81
N LYS A 235 -17.05 7.41 -14.90
CA LYS A 235 -16.30 8.26 -15.82
C LYS A 235 -15.83 9.54 -15.11
N MET A 236 -14.60 9.96 -15.38
CA MET A 236 -14.08 11.26 -14.95
C MET A 236 -14.61 12.40 -15.83
#